data_2bbe9a35bd504bab21e93217958e7bb4
#
_entry.id   2bbe9a35bd504bab21e93217958e7bb4
#
_cell.length_a   1.000
_cell.length_b   1.000
_cell.length_c   1.000
_cell.angle_alpha   90.00
_cell.angle_beta   90.00
_cell.angle_gamma   90.00
#
_symmetry.space_group_name_H-M   'P 1'
#
loop_
_entity.id
_entity.type
_entity.pdbx_description
1 polymer ?
#
loop_
_entity_poly.entity_id
_entity_poly.type
_entity_poly.pdbx_seq_one_letter_code
_entity_poly.pdbx_strand_id
1 'polypeptide(L)'
;MAIVALLTVQARTVLAQHTPSFATVDPVSGKVNDQITVTGENLGKTSISAVFLSDDKNDYKATIVEQSNTKIVMKVPQVKPGSYNVSYQKGNSIYIQPVRFTVE
;
A
#
# COMPACT_ATOMS: atom_id res chain seq x y z
N MET A 1 -40.06 -4.30 -21.75
CA MET A 1 -38.98 -4.80 -22.50
C MET A 1 -37.72 -4.06 -22.37
N ALA A 2 -37.67 -2.80 -22.32
CA ALA A 2 -36.41 -2.07 -22.24
C ALA A 2 -35.69 -2.18 -20.91
N ILE A 3 -36.26 -2.84 -20.01
CA ILE A 3 -35.76 -2.92 -18.67
C ILE A 3 -34.43 -3.59 -18.52
N VAL A 4 -34.15 -4.47 -19.39
CA VAL A 4 -32.98 -5.30 -19.27
C VAL A 4 -31.70 -4.52 -19.30
N ALA A 5 -31.70 -3.40 -19.97
CA ALA A 5 -30.47 -2.65 -20.16
C ALA A 5 -29.90 -2.08 -18.87
N LEU A 6 -30.68 -1.98 -17.86
CA LEU A 6 -30.25 -1.35 -16.63
C LEU A 6 -29.25 -2.15 -15.84
N LEU A 7 -29.26 -3.44 -16.03
CA LEU A 7 -28.44 -4.30 -15.19
C LEU A 7 -26.97 -4.19 -15.45
N THR A 8 -26.60 -3.78 -16.64
CA THR A 8 -25.19 -3.77 -16.99
C THR A 8 -24.41 -2.65 -16.35
N VAL A 9 -25.08 -1.61 -15.92
CA VAL A 9 -24.38 -0.45 -15.40
C VAL A 9 -23.70 -0.70 -14.08
N GLN A 10 -24.30 -1.53 -13.28
CA GLN A 10 -23.81 -1.72 -11.91
C GLN A 10 -22.50 -2.48 -11.81
N ALA A 11 -22.21 -3.31 -12.76
CA ALA A 11 -21.01 -4.12 -12.69
C ALA A 11 -19.74 -3.30 -12.70
N ARG A 12 -19.76 -2.15 -13.35
CA ARG A 12 -18.55 -1.35 -13.47
C ARG A 12 -18.14 -0.66 -12.18
N THR A 13 -19.11 -0.33 -11.36
CA THR A 13 -18.82 0.37 -10.12
C THR A 13 -17.98 -0.47 -9.19
N VAL A 14 -18.19 -1.76 -9.22
CA VAL A 14 -17.47 -2.66 -8.32
C VAL A 14 -15.99 -2.66 -8.61
N LEU A 15 -15.60 -2.59 -9.87
CA LEU A 15 -14.20 -2.65 -10.24
C LEU A 15 -13.40 -1.47 -9.73
N ALA A 16 -14.02 -0.30 -9.66
CA ALA A 16 -13.35 0.88 -9.20
C ALA A 16 -12.98 0.84 -7.72
N GLN A 17 -13.61 -0.05 -6.98
CA GLN A 17 -13.42 -0.12 -5.54
C GLN A 17 -12.24 -0.98 -5.11
N HIS A 18 -11.52 -1.56 -6.06
CA HIS A 18 -10.43 -2.47 -5.74
C HIS A 18 -9.05 -1.82 -5.80
N THR A 19 -8.99 -0.52 -5.83
CA THR A 19 -7.72 0.20 -5.82
C THR A 19 -7.16 0.24 -4.40
N PRO A 20 -5.93 -0.24 -4.17
CA PRO A 20 -5.34 -0.15 -2.85
C PRO A 20 -5.10 1.29 -2.42
N SER A 21 -5.32 1.59 -1.16
CA SER A 21 -4.97 2.88 -0.60
C SER A 21 -4.51 2.71 0.84
N PHE A 22 -3.44 3.43 1.21
CA PHE A 22 -2.91 3.44 2.56
C PHE A 22 -3.49 4.64 3.30
N ALA A 23 -4.00 4.40 4.51
CA ALA A 23 -4.57 5.45 5.33
C ALA A 23 -3.63 5.89 6.44
N THR A 24 -2.98 4.95 7.12
CA THR A 24 -2.12 5.26 8.27
C THR A 24 -0.91 4.36 8.30
N VAL A 25 0.12 4.79 9.02
CA VAL A 25 1.26 3.97 9.39
C VAL A 25 1.49 4.15 10.89
N ASP A 26 1.80 3.07 11.58
CA ASP A 26 1.98 3.08 13.02
C ASP A 26 3.09 2.09 13.41
N PRO A 27 4.14 2.55 14.09
CA PRO A 27 4.43 3.94 14.46
C PRO A 27 4.84 4.76 13.24
N VAL A 28 4.88 6.09 13.39
CA VAL A 28 5.26 6.99 12.28
C VAL A 28 6.77 7.14 12.16
N SER A 29 7.51 6.60 13.09
CA SER A 29 8.97 6.62 13.04
C SER A 29 9.55 5.38 13.73
N GLY A 30 10.77 5.03 13.37
CA GLY A 30 11.45 3.88 13.93
C GLY A 30 12.77 3.63 13.22
N LYS A 31 13.36 2.49 13.51
CA LYS A 31 14.69 2.12 13.01
C LYS A 31 14.59 1.01 11.97
N VAL A 32 15.68 0.82 11.24
CA VAL A 32 15.84 -0.33 10.36
C VAL A 32 15.50 -1.62 11.11
N ASN A 33 14.76 -2.49 10.46
CA ASN A 33 14.27 -3.77 10.98
C ASN A 33 13.10 -3.69 11.96
N ASP A 34 12.69 -2.50 12.38
CA ASP A 34 11.48 -2.38 13.19
C ASP A 34 10.27 -2.80 12.35
N GLN A 35 9.26 -3.32 13.03
CA GLN A 35 8.00 -3.65 12.37
C GLN A 35 7.06 -2.45 12.46
N ILE A 36 6.45 -2.12 11.34
CA ILE A 36 5.47 -1.06 11.27
C ILE A 36 4.21 -1.60 10.61
N THR A 37 3.08 -1.03 10.98
CA THR A 37 1.78 -1.46 10.49
C THR A 37 1.16 -0.38 9.64
N VAL A 38 0.83 -0.72 8.41
CA VAL A 38 0.10 0.15 7.50
C VAL A 38 -1.34 -0.32 7.46
N THR A 39 -2.28 0.59 7.61
CA THR A 39 -3.70 0.26 7.47
C THR A 39 -4.28 0.97 6.27
N GLY A 40 -5.33 0.39 5.72
CA GLY A 40 -5.98 0.96 4.54
C GLY A 40 -7.01 0.02 3.97
N GLU A 41 -7.21 0.08 2.65
CA GLU A 41 -8.21 -0.72 1.95
C GLU A 41 -7.59 -1.42 0.76
N ASN A 42 -8.08 -2.63 0.50
CA ASN A 42 -7.65 -3.44 -0.64
C ASN A 42 -6.16 -3.77 -0.63
N LEU A 43 -5.64 -4.09 0.54
CA LEU A 43 -4.21 -4.33 0.73
C LEU A 43 -3.80 -5.79 0.59
N GLY A 44 -4.71 -6.65 0.17
CA GLY A 44 -4.45 -8.09 0.10
C GLY A 44 -3.43 -8.48 -0.95
N LYS A 45 -3.00 -9.73 -0.90
CA LYS A 45 -1.96 -10.26 -1.78
C LYS A 45 -2.32 -10.23 -3.26
N THR A 46 -3.61 -10.25 -3.58
CA THR A 46 -4.04 -10.18 -4.96
C THR A 46 -3.93 -8.78 -5.54
N SER A 47 -3.82 -7.77 -4.68
CA SER A 47 -3.73 -6.38 -5.12
C SER A 47 -2.32 -5.82 -4.98
N ILE A 48 -1.64 -6.16 -3.89
CA ILE A 48 -0.30 -5.63 -3.60
C ILE A 48 0.71 -6.75 -3.59
N SER A 49 1.71 -6.66 -4.44
CA SER A 49 2.77 -7.68 -4.53
C SER A 49 4.01 -7.31 -3.73
N ALA A 50 4.22 -6.03 -3.45
CA ALA A 50 5.39 -5.58 -2.69
C ALA A 50 5.12 -4.21 -2.07
N VAL A 51 5.87 -3.88 -1.02
CA VAL A 51 5.79 -2.59 -0.35
C VAL A 51 7.19 -1.99 -0.23
N PHE A 52 7.25 -0.67 -0.15
CA PHE A 52 8.52 0.05 -0.18
C PHE A 52 8.49 1.27 0.72
N LEU A 53 9.67 1.72 1.12
CA LEU A 53 9.88 3.09 1.54
C LEU A 53 10.53 3.82 0.38
N SER A 54 9.97 4.95 -0.03
CA SER A 54 10.39 5.67 -1.23
C SER A 54 10.82 7.09 -0.92
N ASP A 55 11.90 7.52 -1.57
CA ASP A 55 12.32 8.91 -1.56
C ASP A 55 12.26 9.45 -3.00
N ASP A 56 12.88 10.59 -3.26
CA ASP A 56 12.82 11.23 -4.58
C ASP A 56 13.50 10.41 -5.67
N LYS A 57 14.37 9.49 -5.30
CA LYS A 57 15.21 8.80 -6.27
C LYS A 57 14.99 7.31 -6.31
N ASN A 58 14.60 6.70 -5.18
CA ASN A 58 14.60 5.25 -5.07
C ASN A 58 13.40 4.72 -4.32
N ASP A 59 13.05 3.48 -4.64
CA ASP A 59 12.05 2.71 -3.92
C ASP A 59 12.76 1.55 -3.23
N TYR A 60 12.79 1.57 -1.90
CA TYR A 60 13.49 0.57 -1.11
C TYR A 60 12.53 -0.49 -0.63
N LYS A 61 12.68 -1.70 -1.13
CA LYS A 61 11.74 -2.78 -0.85
C LYS A 61 11.78 -3.19 0.61
N ALA A 62 10.61 -3.27 1.22
CA ALA A 62 10.45 -3.73 2.59
C ALA A 62 9.98 -5.18 2.61
N THR A 63 10.20 -5.86 3.73
CA THR A 63 9.75 -7.24 3.90
C THR A 63 8.36 -7.24 4.49
N ILE A 64 7.42 -7.90 3.82
CA ILE A 64 6.05 -8.06 4.34
C ILE A 64 6.06 -9.19 5.36
N VAL A 65 5.57 -8.92 6.57
CA VAL A 65 5.45 -9.90 7.65
C VAL A 65 4.04 -10.48 7.69
N GLU A 66 3.03 -9.62 7.56
CA GLU A 66 1.62 -10.02 7.50
C GLU A 66 0.91 -9.17 6.49
N GLN A 67 -0.12 -9.73 5.86
CA GLN A 67 -0.87 -9.01 4.84
C GLN A 67 -2.32 -9.47 4.85
N SER A 68 -3.23 -8.51 5.00
CA SER A 68 -4.66 -8.73 4.85
C SER A 68 -5.24 -7.58 4.03
N ASN A 69 -6.55 -7.61 3.79
CA ASN A 69 -7.18 -6.53 2.99
C ASN A 69 -7.11 -5.16 3.65
N THR A 70 -6.94 -5.11 4.96
CA THR A 70 -6.98 -3.83 5.69
C THR A 70 -5.67 -3.49 6.36
N LYS A 71 -4.69 -4.40 6.34
CA LYS A 71 -3.47 -4.22 7.12
C LYS A 71 -2.29 -4.91 6.46
N ILE A 72 -1.13 -4.24 6.48
CA ILE A 72 0.15 -4.84 6.13
C ILE A 72 1.12 -4.52 7.26
N VAL A 73 1.76 -5.58 7.80
CA VAL A 73 2.88 -5.42 8.72
C VAL A 73 4.14 -5.63 7.93
N MET A 74 5.07 -4.69 8.00
CA MET A 74 6.29 -4.75 7.24
C MET A 74 7.48 -4.36 8.10
N LYS A 75 8.68 -4.81 7.71
CA LYS A 75 9.92 -4.42 8.36
C LYS A 75 10.54 -3.26 7.62
N VAL A 76 11.04 -2.29 8.37
CA VAL A 76 11.76 -1.14 7.80
C VAL A 76 13.01 -1.66 7.08
N PRO A 77 13.18 -1.32 5.79
CA PRO A 77 14.34 -1.79 5.03
C PRO A 77 15.61 -1.07 5.44
N GLN A 78 16.73 -1.58 4.94
CA GLN A 78 18.05 -1.02 5.20
C GLN A 78 18.21 0.29 4.40
N VAL A 79 17.88 1.40 5.03
CA VAL A 79 17.93 2.72 4.40
C VAL A 79 18.52 3.73 5.37
N LYS A 80 18.96 4.86 4.83
CA LYS A 80 19.50 5.94 5.64
C LYS A 80 18.39 6.61 6.46
N PRO A 81 18.74 7.20 7.60
CA PRO A 81 17.77 8.00 8.34
C PRO A 81 17.18 9.10 7.45
N GLY A 82 15.90 9.32 7.60
CA GLY A 82 15.21 10.33 6.80
C GLY A 82 13.73 10.06 6.71
N SER A 83 13.04 10.91 5.97
CA SER A 83 11.60 10.81 5.78
C SER A 83 11.30 10.17 4.43
N TYR A 84 10.40 9.18 4.44
CA TYR A 84 10.07 8.39 3.26
C TYR A 84 8.56 8.32 3.10
N ASN A 85 8.10 8.20 1.86
CA ASN A 85 6.72 7.82 1.61
C ASN A 85 6.62 6.30 1.64
N VAL A 86 5.49 5.79 2.07
CA VAL A 86 5.20 4.36 1.96
C VAL A 86 4.57 4.12 0.61
N SER A 87 5.04 3.11 -0.10
CA SER A 87 4.59 2.82 -1.47
C SER A 87 4.27 1.36 -1.62
N TYR A 88 3.50 1.02 -2.66
CA TYR A 88 3.21 -0.37 -2.98
C TYR A 88 3.36 -0.63 -4.46
N GLN A 89 3.54 -1.90 -4.80
CA GLN A 89 3.57 -2.34 -6.18
C GLN A 89 2.31 -3.13 -6.49
N LYS A 90 1.67 -2.76 -7.61
CA LYS A 90 0.57 -3.51 -8.18
C LYS A 90 0.89 -3.73 -9.64
N GLY A 91 0.98 -4.99 -10.05
CA GLY A 91 1.45 -5.30 -11.40
C GLY A 91 2.87 -4.82 -11.60
N ASN A 92 3.10 -4.03 -12.63
CA ASN A 92 4.44 -3.51 -12.95
C ASN A 92 4.65 -2.07 -12.47
N SER A 93 3.72 -1.52 -11.72
CA SER A 93 3.78 -0.11 -11.31
C SER A 93 3.90 0.03 -9.81
N ILE A 94 4.64 1.05 -9.39
CA ILE A 94 4.78 1.41 -7.99
C ILE A 94 3.98 2.69 -7.74
N TYR A 95 3.16 2.67 -6.72
CA TYR A 95 2.27 3.77 -6.37
C TYR A 95 2.68 4.36 -5.04
N ILE A 96 3.17 5.61 -5.08
CA ILE A 96 3.58 6.31 -3.88
C ILE A 96 2.35 6.84 -3.16
N GLN A 97 2.22 6.51 -1.88
CA GLN A 97 1.07 6.90 -1.09
C GLN A 97 1.39 8.13 -0.24
N PRO A 98 0.39 8.91 0.17
CA PRO A 98 0.62 10.12 0.97
C PRO A 98 0.92 9.83 2.44
N VAL A 99 1.29 8.63 2.77
CA VAL A 99 1.62 8.22 4.13
C VAL A 99 3.13 8.23 4.27
N ARG A 100 3.64 8.87 5.33
CA ARG A 100 5.07 9.06 5.50
C ARG A 100 5.57 8.36 6.75
N PHE A 101 6.80 7.87 6.67
CA PHE A 101 7.49 7.21 7.78
C PHE A 101 8.90 7.79 7.91
N THR A 102 9.33 8.06 9.13
CA THR A 102 10.67 8.57 9.40
C THR A 102 11.56 7.46 9.93
N VAL A 103 12.69 7.21 9.25
CA VAL A 103 13.71 6.27 9.73
C VAL A 103 14.70 7.06 10.58
N GLU A 104 14.91 6.57 11.79
CA GLU A 104 15.81 7.19 12.76
C GLU A 104 17.23 6.64 12.71
#